data_074c29af4f4c1e120f46be65e0a6978d
#
_entry.id   074c29af4f4c1e120f46be65e0a6978d
#
_cell.length_a   1.000
_cell.length_b   1.000
_cell.length_c   1.000
_cell.angle_alpha   90.00
_cell.angle_beta   90.00
_cell.angle_gamma   90.00
#
_symmetry.space_group_name_H-M   'P 1'
#
loop_
_entity.id
_entity.type
_entity.pdbx_description
1 polymer ?
#
loop_
_entity_poly.entity_id
_entity_poly.type
_entity_poly.pdbx_seq_one_letter_code
_entity_poly.pdbx_strand_id
1 'polypeptide(L)'
;MERKGVSDDEANKRVNRANKAFPDALVTNYSGLINSLELPDPKDRHVLAAAIKTNANIIVTNNIKDFPKEYLASFGLMAKTADDFLTDIIDLNPDQAVKAFKQLVLNRVNPDLDEFQVLDILRKRGLKDTADFLHSQL
;
A
#
# COMPACT_ATOMS: atom_id res chain seq x y z
N MET A 1 -1.00 -19.75 3.74
CA MET A 1 -2.39 -19.57 4.17
C MET A 1 -3.28 -19.36 2.95
N GLU A 2 -4.26 -20.20 2.83
CA GLU A 2 -5.18 -20.14 1.71
C GLU A 2 -6.21 -19.02 1.90
N ARG A 3 -6.39 -18.21 0.89
CA ARG A 3 -7.41 -17.15 0.92
C ARG A 3 -8.73 -17.74 0.44
N LYS A 4 -9.78 -17.56 1.23
CA LYS A 4 -11.13 -17.98 0.84
C LYS A 4 -11.54 -17.24 -0.44
N GLY A 5 -12.06 -17.99 -1.43
CA GLY A 5 -12.58 -17.45 -2.67
C GLY A 5 -11.56 -17.09 -3.73
N VAL A 6 -10.27 -17.37 -3.52
CA VAL A 6 -9.23 -17.13 -4.52
C VAL A 6 -8.53 -18.45 -4.85
N SER A 7 -8.62 -18.89 -6.11
CA SER A 7 -7.89 -20.03 -6.60
C SER A 7 -6.44 -19.63 -6.95
N ASP A 8 -5.53 -20.61 -7.02
CA ASP A 8 -4.16 -20.37 -7.44
C ASP A 8 -4.10 -19.75 -8.85
N ASP A 9 -4.99 -20.17 -9.74
CA ASP A 9 -5.11 -19.62 -11.09
C ASP A 9 -5.46 -18.13 -11.07
N GLU A 10 -6.42 -17.74 -10.25
CA GLU A 10 -6.82 -16.34 -10.11
C GLU A 10 -5.70 -15.50 -9.51
N ALA A 11 -5.01 -16.03 -8.50
CA ALA A 11 -3.86 -15.35 -7.90
C ALA A 11 -2.75 -15.13 -8.93
N ASN A 12 -2.43 -16.14 -9.74
CA ASN A 12 -1.43 -16.06 -10.80
C ASN A 12 -1.83 -15.05 -11.87
N LYS A 13 -3.11 -15.01 -12.26
CA LYS A 13 -3.61 -14.02 -13.22
C LYS A 13 -3.47 -12.60 -12.70
N ARG A 14 -3.75 -12.38 -11.41
CA ARG A 14 -3.59 -11.05 -10.78
C ARG A 14 -2.13 -10.63 -10.75
N VAL A 15 -1.21 -11.53 -10.38
CA VAL A 15 0.22 -11.26 -10.38
C VAL A 15 0.70 -10.93 -11.79
N ASN A 16 0.30 -11.70 -12.78
CA ASN A 16 0.71 -11.49 -14.18
C ASN A 16 0.21 -10.16 -14.71
N ARG A 17 -1.02 -9.76 -14.35
CA ARG A 17 -1.56 -8.45 -14.75
C ARG A 17 -0.81 -7.30 -14.09
N ALA A 18 -0.48 -7.44 -12.81
CA ALA A 18 0.29 -6.42 -12.09
C ALA A 18 1.69 -6.29 -12.69
N ASN A 19 2.37 -7.39 -12.99
CA ASN A 19 3.70 -7.38 -13.59
C ASN A 19 3.69 -6.78 -14.99
N LYS A 20 2.63 -7.03 -15.76
CA LYS A 20 2.48 -6.45 -17.10
C LYS A 20 2.23 -4.94 -17.05
N ALA A 21 1.42 -4.48 -16.09
CA ALA A 21 1.11 -3.06 -15.91
C ALA A 21 2.27 -2.28 -15.30
N PHE A 22 3.01 -2.91 -14.39
CA PHE A 22 4.11 -2.27 -13.63
C PHE A 22 5.34 -3.18 -13.62
N PRO A 23 6.02 -3.34 -14.77
CA PRO A 23 7.16 -4.27 -14.86
C PRO A 23 8.31 -3.90 -13.91
N ASP A 24 8.51 -2.63 -13.61
CA ASP A 24 9.56 -2.16 -12.71
C ASP A 24 9.24 -2.41 -11.23
N ALA A 25 7.99 -2.78 -10.91
CA ALA A 25 7.59 -3.08 -9.54
C ALA A 25 7.98 -4.50 -9.10
N LEU A 26 8.38 -5.37 -10.03
CA LEU A 26 8.79 -6.73 -9.70
C LEU A 26 10.19 -6.73 -9.09
N VAL A 27 10.28 -7.19 -7.83
CA VAL A 27 11.55 -7.31 -7.12
C VAL A 27 12.02 -8.76 -7.16
N THR A 28 13.27 -8.95 -7.57
CA THR A 28 13.88 -10.28 -7.68
C THR A 28 15.24 -10.33 -6.98
N ASN A 29 15.78 -11.53 -6.79
CA ASN A 29 17.13 -11.76 -6.25
C ASN A 29 17.35 -11.22 -4.83
N TYR A 30 16.31 -11.26 -4.00
CA TYR A 30 16.41 -10.82 -2.61
C TYR A 30 16.34 -11.97 -1.58
N SER A 31 16.17 -13.21 -2.03
CA SER A 31 15.97 -14.35 -1.14
C SER A 31 17.18 -14.62 -0.22
N GLY A 32 18.38 -14.26 -0.64
CA GLY A 32 19.58 -14.38 0.18
C GLY A 32 19.58 -13.46 1.40
N LEU A 33 18.82 -12.36 1.38
CA LEU A 33 18.70 -11.44 2.50
C LEU A 33 17.74 -11.94 3.58
N ILE A 34 16.75 -12.76 3.23
CA ILE A 34 15.66 -13.15 4.12
C ILE A 34 16.16 -13.78 5.41
N ASN A 35 17.13 -14.69 5.30
CA ASN A 35 17.65 -15.44 6.44
C ASN A 35 18.48 -14.60 7.42
N SER A 36 18.98 -13.45 6.98
CA SER A 36 19.78 -12.55 7.81
C SER A 36 18.95 -11.52 8.56
N LEU A 37 17.64 -11.43 8.25
CA LEU A 37 16.76 -10.43 8.83
C LEU A 37 16.00 -10.97 10.04
N GLU A 38 15.78 -10.09 11.02
CA GLU A 38 15.08 -10.41 12.26
C GLU A 38 13.87 -9.49 12.41
N LEU A 39 12.66 -10.08 12.39
CA LEU A 39 11.41 -9.37 12.61
C LEU A 39 10.53 -10.17 13.57
N PRO A 40 9.60 -9.48 14.29
CA PRO A 40 8.65 -10.17 15.17
C PRO A 40 7.89 -11.29 14.46
N ASP A 41 7.47 -11.08 13.22
CA ASP A 41 6.90 -12.14 12.38
C ASP A 41 7.89 -12.48 11.27
N PRO A 42 8.46 -13.70 11.28
CA PRO A 42 9.41 -14.12 10.24
C PRO A 42 8.85 -14.07 8.83
N LYS A 43 7.52 -14.13 8.66
CA LYS A 43 6.88 -14.07 7.35
C LYS A 43 7.06 -12.70 6.70
N ASP A 44 7.23 -11.64 7.49
CA ASP A 44 7.40 -10.28 7.00
C ASP A 44 8.83 -10.00 6.50
N ARG A 45 9.75 -10.94 6.70
CA ARG A 45 11.14 -10.80 6.23
C ARG A 45 11.22 -10.62 4.72
N HIS A 46 10.31 -11.19 3.96
CA HIS A 46 10.24 -11.01 2.51
C HIS A 46 10.03 -9.53 2.13
N VAL A 47 9.14 -8.87 2.85
CA VAL A 47 8.83 -7.45 2.60
C VAL A 47 10.06 -6.59 2.88
N LEU A 48 10.71 -6.83 4.02
CA LEU A 48 11.90 -6.07 4.40
C LEU A 48 13.06 -6.33 3.43
N ALA A 49 13.28 -7.58 3.04
CA ALA A 49 14.33 -7.94 2.10
C ALA A 49 14.12 -7.26 0.74
N ALA A 50 12.89 -7.23 0.25
CA ALA A 50 12.56 -6.57 -1.00
C ALA A 50 12.80 -5.05 -0.90
N ALA A 51 12.43 -4.44 0.22
CA ALA A 51 12.64 -3.02 0.44
C ALA A 51 14.14 -2.66 0.46
N ILE A 52 14.95 -3.48 1.11
CA ILE A 52 16.41 -3.29 1.15
C ILE A 52 17.00 -3.42 -0.26
N LYS A 53 16.61 -4.46 -0.97
CA LYS A 53 17.13 -4.74 -2.32
C LYS A 53 16.83 -3.60 -3.30
N THR A 54 15.67 -2.97 -3.18
CA THR A 54 15.25 -1.89 -4.08
C THR A 54 15.65 -0.51 -3.60
N ASN A 55 16.32 -0.39 -2.45
CA ASN A 55 16.67 0.88 -1.82
C ASN A 55 15.42 1.74 -1.53
N ALA A 56 14.33 1.09 -1.18
CA ALA A 56 13.12 1.79 -0.76
C ALA A 56 13.37 2.58 0.53
N ASN A 57 12.60 3.64 0.73
CA ASN A 57 12.67 4.45 1.95
C ASN A 57 11.52 4.15 2.91
N ILE A 58 10.42 3.62 2.41
CA ILE A 58 9.18 3.43 3.15
C ILE A 58 8.63 2.04 2.88
N ILE A 59 8.17 1.38 3.94
CA ILE A 59 7.33 0.19 3.85
C ILE A 59 5.93 0.61 4.25
N VAL A 60 4.94 0.43 3.36
CA VAL A 60 3.54 0.72 3.65
C VAL A 60 2.89 -0.55 4.19
N THR A 61 2.43 -0.50 5.43
CA THR A 61 1.83 -1.66 6.10
C THR A 61 0.85 -1.21 7.17
N ASN A 62 -0.20 -1.99 7.39
CA ASN A 62 -1.11 -1.77 8.52
C ASN A 62 -0.60 -2.43 9.82
N ASN A 63 0.45 -3.22 9.74
CA ASN A 63 1.04 -3.94 10.87
C ASN A 63 2.34 -3.27 11.31
N ILE A 64 2.28 -1.99 11.67
CA ILE A 64 3.46 -1.20 12.05
C ILE A 64 4.28 -1.86 13.15
N LYS A 65 3.61 -2.49 14.12
CA LYS A 65 4.27 -3.16 15.25
C LYS A 65 5.17 -4.32 14.83
N ASP A 66 4.92 -4.91 13.64
CA ASP A 66 5.73 -6.01 13.12
C ASP A 66 7.01 -5.53 12.44
N PHE A 67 7.17 -4.22 12.29
CA PHE A 67 8.34 -3.58 11.69
C PHE A 67 8.94 -2.58 12.67
N PRO A 68 9.77 -3.04 13.64
CA PRO A 68 10.31 -2.15 14.67
C PRO A 68 11.07 -0.96 14.09
N LYS A 69 10.74 0.23 14.57
CA LYS A 69 11.27 1.49 14.05
C LYS A 69 12.79 1.54 14.06
N GLU A 70 13.42 1.16 15.17
CA GLU A 70 14.86 1.22 15.32
C GLU A 70 15.57 0.25 14.38
N TYR A 71 15.00 -0.94 14.22
CA TYR A 71 15.55 -1.94 13.32
C TYR A 71 15.48 -1.48 11.87
N LEU A 72 14.34 -0.93 11.45
CA LEU A 72 14.17 -0.38 10.11
C LEU A 72 15.11 0.80 9.86
N ALA A 73 15.29 1.66 10.86
CA ALA A 73 16.16 2.83 10.72
C ALA A 73 17.60 2.44 10.38
N SER A 74 18.07 1.28 10.86
CA SER A 74 19.41 0.77 10.53
C SER A 74 19.58 0.48 9.04
N PHE A 75 18.50 0.31 8.30
CA PHE A 75 18.51 0.13 6.85
C PHE A 75 18.05 1.38 6.09
N GLY A 76 17.87 2.51 6.78
CA GLY A 76 17.36 3.73 6.16
C GLY A 76 15.87 3.68 5.81
N LEU A 77 15.10 2.82 6.48
CA LEU A 77 13.69 2.59 6.21
C LEU A 77 12.79 3.11 7.33
N MET A 78 11.54 3.39 6.98
CA MET A 78 10.48 3.60 7.97
C MET A 78 9.20 2.89 7.50
N ALA A 79 8.38 2.47 8.45
CA ALA A 79 7.07 1.89 8.18
C ALA A 79 5.99 2.95 8.37
N LYS A 80 5.03 2.98 7.46
CA LYS A 80 3.86 3.87 7.55
C LYS A 80 2.61 3.09 7.20
N THR A 81 1.49 3.46 7.81
CA THR A 81 0.19 2.95 7.38
C THR A 81 -0.13 3.50 5.99
N ALA A 82 -1.04 2.83 5.29
CA ALA A 82 -1.51 3.33 3.99
C ALA A 82 -2.13 4.72 4.13
N ASP A 83 -2.86 4.96 5.23
CA ASP A 83 -3.49 6.25 5.49
C ASP A 83 -2.45 7.36 5.66
N ASP A 84 -1.42 7.15 6.47
CA ASP A 84 -0.35 8.12 6.68
C ASP A 84 0.44 8.36 5.39
N PHE A 85 0.71 7.31 4.65
CA PHE A 85 1.43 7.43 3.37
C PHE A 85 0.63 8.26 2.37
N LEU A 86 -0.67 7.99 2.23
CA LEU A 86 -1.53 8.73 1.31
C LEU A 86 -1.69 10.19 1.71
N THR A 87 -1.84 10.48 3.01
CA THR A 87 -1.94 11.87 3.46
C THR A 87 -0.66 12.65 3.18
N ASP A 88 0.50 12.03 3.33
CA ASP A 88 1.78 12.66 2.98
C ASP A 88 1.87 12.96 1.47
N ILE A 89 1.43 12.03 0.64
CA ILE A 89 1.40 12.20 -0.82
C ILE A 89 0.44 13.33 -1.20
N ILE A 90 -0.72 13.38 -0.59
CA ILE A 90 -1.74 14.39 -0.85
C ILE A 90 -1.21 15.79 -0.48
N ASP A 91 -0.48 15.90 0.64
CA ASP A 91 0.10 17.17 1.08
C ASP A 91 1.09 17.76 0.06
N LEU A 92 1.71 16.93 -0.76
CA LEU A 92 2.63 17.41 -1.79
C LEU A 92 1.91 18.20 -2.89
N ASN A 93 0.68 17.81 -3.22
CA ASN A 93 -0.14 18.49 -4.22
C ASN A 93 -1.62 18.22 -3.98
N PRO A 94 -2.25 18.97 -3.03
CA PRO A 94 -3.66 18.75 -2.67
C PRO A 94 -4.62 18.90 -3.84
N ASP A 95 -4.41 19.87 -4.73
CA ASP A 95 -5.30 20.12 -5.87
C ASP A 95 -5.34 18.94 -6.82
N GLN A 96 -4.20 18.36 -7.13
CA GLN A 96 -4.12 17.18 -7.99
C GLN A 96 -4.73 15.94 -7.33
N ALA A 97 -4.57 15.82 -6.01
CA ALA A 97 -5.17 14.72 -5.26
C ALA A 97 -6.70 14.78 -5.30
N VAL A 98 -7.28 15.96 -5.11
CA VAL A 98 -8.73 16.16 -5.20
C VAL A 98 -9.22 15.87 -6.61
N LYS A 99 -8.50 16.32 -7.63
CA LYS A 99 -8.82 16.04 -9.03
C LYS A 99 -8.84 14.55 -9.32
N ALA A 100 -7.80 13.85 -8.85
CA ALA A 100 -7.70 12.39 -9.03
C ALA A 100 -8.84 11.66 -8.33
N PHE A 101 -9.21 12.09 -7.12
CA PHE A 101 -10.32 11.52 -6.40
C PHE A 101 -11.65 11.73 -7.14
N LYS A 102 -11.92 12.94 -7.62
CA LYS A 102 -13.12 13.22 -8.38
C LYS A 102 -13.20 12.38 -9.66
N GLN A 103 -12.07 12.22 -10.33
CA GLN A 103 -11.99 11.36 -11.53
C GLN A 103 -12.25 9.89 -11.18
N LEU A 104 -11.74 9.42 -10.06
CA LEU A 104 -12.01 8.06 -9.57
C LEU A 104 -13.50 7.83 -9.37
N VAL A 105 -14.20 8.79 -8.74
CA VAL A 105 -15.64 8.70 -8.52
C VAL A 105 -16.40 8.67 -9.84
N LEU A 106 -16.03 9.55 -10.80
CA LEU A 106 -16.65 9.60 -12.10
C LEU A 106 -16.48 8.31 -12.90
N ASN A 107 -15.36 7.64 -12.73
CA ASN A 107 -15.04 6.42 -13.47
C ASN A 107 -15.70 5.17 -12.86
N ARG A 108 -16.33 5.29 -11.70
CA ARG A 108 -17.05 4.16 -11.11
C ARG A 108 -18.40 4.00 -11.77
N VAL A 109 -18.54 2.92 -12.53
CA VAL A 109 -19.74 2.66 -13.31
C VAL A 109 -20.74 1.78 -12.56
N ASN A 110 -20.23 0.88 -11.71
CA ASN A 110 -21.05 -0.08 -11.01
C ASN A 110 -20.39 -0.55 -9.71
N PRO A 111 -20.97 -0.31 -8.51
CA PRO A 111 -22.20 0.50 -8.30
C PRO A 111 -21.94 1.98 -8.53
N ASP A 112 -23.00 2.70 -8.85
CA ASP A 112 -22.96 4.15 -9.02
C ASP A 112 -22.92 4.79 -7.62
N LEU A 113 -21.78 5.38 -7.26
CA LEU A 113 -21.55 5.97 -5.95
C LEU A 113 -21.20 7.45 -6.08
N ASP A 114 -21.70 8.26 -5.15
CA ASP A 114 -21.28 9.66 -5.07
C ASP A 114 -19.98 9.80 -4.26
N GLU A 115 -19.43 11.03 -4.21
CA GLU A 115 -18.19 11.32 -3.53
C GLU A 115 -18.23 10.93 -2.05
N PHE A 116 -19.32 11.23 -1.37
CA PHE A 116 -19.45 10.96 0.07
C PHE A 116 -19.56 9.48 0.38
N GLN A 117 -20.22 8.72 -0.49
CA GLN A 117 -20.30 7.26 -0.35
C GLN A 117 -18.91 6.62 -0.53
N VAL A 118 -18.11 7.10 -1.48
CA VAL A 118 -16.75 6.62 -1.67
C VAL A 118 -15.89 6.96 -0.46
N LEU A 119 -16.03 8.16 0.11
CA LEU A 119 -15.31 8.54 1.33
C LEU A 119 -15.65 7.62 2.51
N ASP A 120 -16.91 7.25 2.67
CA ASP A 120 -17.33 6.30 3.72
C ASP A 120 -16.67 4.93 3.53
N ILE A 121 -16.55 4.46 2.30
CA ILE A 121 -15.84 3.22 2.00
C ILE A 121 -14.37 3.32 2.40
N LEU A 122 -13.73 4.43 2.08
CA LEU A 122 -12.33 4.65 2.46
C LEU A 122 -12.14 4.62 3.97
N ARG A 123 -13.04 5.27 4.73
CA ARG A 123 -13.00 5.25 6.20
C ARG A 123 -13.13 3.84 6.76
N LYS A 124 -14.05 3.05 6.22
CA LYS A 124 -14.25 1.67 6.64
C LYS A 124 -13.04 0.78 6.35
N ARG A 125 -12.25 1.14 5.37
CA ARG A 125 -11.03 0.40 5.02
C ARG A 125 -9.77 0.92 5.71
N GLY A 126 -9.93 1.79 6.70
CA GLY A 126 -8.81 2.29 7.50
C GLY A 126 -8.13 3.54 6.95
N LEU A 127 -8.68 4.15 5.90
CA LEU A 127 -8.14 5.37 5.30
C LEU A 127 -8.88 6.60 5.81
N LYS A 128 -8.99 6.71 7.14
CA LYS A 128 -9.78 7.74 7.81
C LYS A 128 -9.25 9.15 7.55
N ASP A 129 -7.96 9.37 7.76
CA ASP A 129 -7.37 10.70 7.63
C ASP A 129 -7.35 11.13 6.16
N THR A 130 -7.09 10.21 5.25
CA THR A 130 -7.18 10.45 3.81
C THR A 130 -8.59 10.89 3.43
N ALA A 131 -9.62 10.17 3.90
CA ALA A 131 -11.01 10.49 3.62
C ALA A 131 -11.41 11.84 4.22
N ASP A 132 -11.00 12.12 5.46
CA ASP A 132 -11.31 13.38 6.13
C ASP A 132 -10.69 14.58 5.40
N PHE A 133 -9.46 14.43 4.93
CA PHE A 133 -8.81 15.47 4.13
C PHE A 133 -9.55 15.72 2.82
N LEU A 134 -9.86 14.67 2.08
CA LEU A 134 -10.61 14.81 0.82
C LEU A 134 -11.98 15.44 1.05
N HIS A 135 -12.67 15.03 2.12
CA HIS A 135 -13.96 15.61 2.47
C HIS A 135 -13.86 17.13 2.70
N SER A 136 -12.79 17.58 3.34
CA SER A 136 -12.60 19.01 3.63
C SER A 136 -12.40 19.84 2.36
N GLN A 137 -12.06 19.23 1.24
CA GLN A 137 -11.84 19.89 -0.04
C GLN A 137 -13.05 19.86 -0.97
N LEU A 138 -14.13 19.20 -0.57
CA LEU A 138 -15.35 19.08 -1.39
C LEU A 138 -16.38 20.15 -1.12
#